data_205a4b09f2a6e303a98bfb958e16bedd
#
_entry.id   205a4b09f2a6e303a98bfb958e16bedd
#
_cell.length_a   1.000
_cell.length_b   1.000
_cell.length_c   1.000
_cell.angle_alpha   90.00
_cell.angle_beta   90.00
_cell.angle_gamma   90.00
#
_symmetry.space_group_name_H-M   'P 1'
#
loop_
_entity.id
_entity.type
_entity.pdbx_description
1 polymer ?
#
loop_
_entity_poly.entity_id
_entity_poly.type
_entity_poly.pdbx_seq_one_letter_code
_entity_poly.pdbx_strand_id
1 'polypeptide(L)'
;IQFESCNKSQFNGNNGISRGTGWNINAKKGGFWDGNNFKEQEVPPNMVLVEGGTFTKGKVQDDPLRDWNNSPNQQHVQSFYMDQTEVTNLMYLEYLDWLKKNFPPSEPRFRNIYSNALPDTLVWRNKLGYAEDMVNNYLRHPAFANYPVVGVSWIQAYEYAQWRSDRYQELVLEREGFLVRDAKTDSVNSESTFSLDTYVIDPNSTYGGNTDVLRGKRLSLIHI
;
A
#
# COMPACT_ATOMS: atom_id res chain seq x y z
N ILE A 1 -1.95 5.47 28.22
CA ILE A 1 -3.13 6.31 27.99
C ILE A 1 -3.99 5.51 27.05
N GLN A 2 -5.02 4.84 27.61
CA GLN A 2 -6.04 4.15 26.83
C GLN A 2 -6.84 5.23 26.09
N PHE A 3 -6.73 5.28 24.78
CA PHE A 3 -7.71 5.97 23.96
C PHE A 3 -8.93 5.07 23.89
N GLU A 4 -9.96 5.43 24.61
CA GLU A 4 -11.28 4.87 24.43
C GLU A 4 -11.68 5.09 22.96
N SER A 5 -11.89 4.01 22.25
CA SER A 5 -12.50 4.00 20.93
C SER A 5 -13.73 4.90 20.98
N CYS A 6 -13.82 5.82 20.04
CA CYS A 6 -14.95 6.72 19.88
C CYS A 6 -16.25 5.90 19.94
N ASN A 7 -16.94 6.01 21.05
CA ASN A 7 -18.06 5.13 21.39
C ASN A 7 -19.16 5.33 20.35
N LYS A 8 -19.54 4.28 19.65
CA LYS A 8 -20.69 4.18 18.72
C LYS A 8 -22.02 4.67 19.31
N SER A 9 -22.01 5.06 20.59
CA SER A 9 -23.21 5.45 21.34
C SER A 9 -23.57 6.94 21.28
N GLN A 10 -22.73 7.80 20.71
CA GLN A 10 -23.05 9.25 20.70
C GLN A 10 -24.14 9.64 19.68
N PHE A 11 -24.41 8.80 18.68
CA PHE A 11 -25.50 9.02 17.72
C PHE A 11 -26.76 8.20 17.99
N ASN A 12 -26.73 7.23 18.88
CA ASN A 12 -27.92 6.53 19.33
C ASN A 12 -28.73 7.44 20.29
N GLY A 13 -29.43 8.39 19.72
CA GLY A 13 -30.62 8.92 20.37
C GLY A 13 -31.59 7.76 20.62
N ASN A 14 -32.19 7.69 21.80
CA ASN A 14 -33.22 6.69 22.14
C ASN A 14 -34.11 6.42 20.92
N ASN A 15 -34.14 5.16 20.46
CA ASN A 15 -34.98 4.63 19.40
C ASN A 15 -34.59 4.97 17.94
N GLY A 16 -33.35 5.35 17.62
CA GLY A 16 -32.95 5.58 16.23
C GLY A 16 -33.65 6.74 15.54
N ILE A 17 -34.10 7.73 16.30
CA ILE A 17 -34.75 8.95 15.79
C ILE A 17 -33.74 10.09 15.82
N SER A 18 -33.62 10.81 14.71
CA SER A 18 -32.81 12.02 14.63
C SER A 18 -33.36 13.11 15.54
N ARG A 19 -32.51 13.67 16.42
CA ARG A 19 -32.89 14.77 17.31
C ARG A 19 -33.09 16.09 16.57
N GLY A 20 -32.51 16.23 15.37
CA GLY A 20 -32.64 17.44 14.58
C GLY A 20 -33.89 17.50 13.72
N THR A 21 -34.31 16.37 13.17
CA THR A 21 -35.40 16.30 12.19
C THR A 21 -36.60 15.48 12.64
N GLY A 22 -36.48 14.67 13.71
CA GLY A 22 -37.50 13.76 14.15
C GLY A 22 -37.70 12.53 13.25
N TRP A 23 -36.88 12.35 12.22
CA TRP A 23 -36.99 11.21 11.31
C TRP A 23 -36.20 10.01 11.81
N ASN A 24 -36.65 8.82 11.42
CA ASN A 24 -35.93 7.60 11.76
C ASN A 24 -34.55 7.57 11.06
N ILE A 25 -33.50 7.30 11.81
CA ILE A 25 -32.15 7.07 11.29
C ILE A 25 -32.17 5.69 10.60
N ASN A 26 -31.56 5.58 9.42
CA ASN A 26 -31.46 4.36 8.62
C ASN A 26 -32.83 3.77 8.15
N ALA A 27 -33.86 4.58 8.05
CA ALA A 27 -35.13 4.16 7.48
C ALA A 27 -35.02 3.94 5.97
N LYS A 28 -35.62 2.86 5.43
CA LYS A 28 -35.64 2.53 4.00
C LYS A 28 -36.25 3.61 3.10
N LYS A 29 -37.07 4.51 3.65
CA LYS A 29 -37.70 5.64 2.94
C LYS A 29 -37.60 6.89 3.80
N GLY A 30 -36.93 7.91 3.26
CA GLY A 30 -36.93 9.26 3.81
C GLY A 30 -36.18 9.50 5.11
N GLY A 31 -35.42 8.55 5.61
CA GLY A 31 -34.60 8.69 6.79
C GLY A 31 -33.16 9.16 6.46
N PHE A 32 -32.47 9.62 7.48
CA PHE A 32 -31.03 9.89 7.39
C PHE A 32 -30.24 8.58 7.48
N TRP A 33 -29.31 8.38 6.56
CA TRP A 33 -28.40 7.25 6.58
C TRP A 33 -27.11 7.66 7.26
N ASP A 34 -26.84 7.13 8.45
CA ASP A 34 -25.66 7.49 9.23
C ASP A 34 -24.36 6.79 8.80
N GLY A 35 -24.45 5.83 7.89
CA GLY A 35 -23.28 5.13 7.33
C GLY A 35 -22.47 4.31 8.35
N ASN A 36 -23.00 4.12 9.57
CA ASN A 36 -22.28 3.50 10.69
C ASN A 36 -22.04 1.98 10.57
N ASN A 37 -22.34 1.36 9.44
CA ASN A 37 -21.88 0.02 9.12
C ASN A 37 -20.46 0.05 8.57
N PHE A 38 -19.55 0.72 9.28
CA PHE A 38 -18.13 0.63 8.98
C PHE A 38 -17.69 -0.81 9.28
N LYS A 39 -17.46 -1.58 8.23
CA LYS A 39 -16.66 -2.80 8.36
C LYS A 39 -15.22 -2.33 8.56
N GLU A 40 -14.57 -2.84 9.59
CA GLU A 40 -13.13 -2.67 9.72
C GLU A 40 -12.48 -3.14 8.41
N GLN A 41 -11.57 -2.33 7.90
CA GLN A 41 -10.80 -2.69 6.73
C GLN A 41 -9.93 -3.89 7.07
N GLU A 42 -9.94 -4.89 6.22
CA GLU A 42 -9.06 -6.05 6.37
C GLU A 42 -7.61 -5.61 6.28
N VAL A 43 -6.81 -6.02 7.24
CA VAL A 43 -5.38 -5.72 7.25
C VAL A 43 -4.69 -6.54 6.16
N PRO A 44 -3.90 -5.90 5.27
CA PRO A 44 -3.14 -6.63 4.26
C PRO A 44 -2.18 -7.66 4.89
N PRO A 45 -1.87 -8.75 4.18
CA PRO A 45 -0.94 -9.75 4.68
C PRO A 45 0.41 -9.13 5.08
N ASN A 46 0.93 -9.53 6.21
CA ASN A 46 2.22 -9.10 6.77
C ASN A 46 2.31 -7.61 7.14
N MET A 47 1.18 -6.91 7.23
CA MET A 47 1.12 -5.50 7.61
C MET A 47 0.45 -5.32 8.97
N VAL A 48 0.73 -4.18 9.60
CA VAL A 48 0.02 -3.68 10.78
C VAL A 48 -0.52 -2.29 10.50
N LEU A 49 -1.69 -2.00 11.04
CA LEU A 49 -2.23 -0.65 11.03
C LEU A 49 -1.49 0.20 12.06
N VAL A 50 -0.88 1.28 11.61
CA VAL A 50 -0.36 2.35 12.46
C VAL A 50 -1.39 3.45 12.53
N GLU A 51 -1.95 3.66 13.71
CA GLU A 51 -2.95 4.70 13.92
C GLU A 51 -2.33 6.09 13.74
N GLY A 52 -3.07 6.98 13.08
CA GLY A 52 -2.65 8.35 12.87
C GLY A 52 -2.63 9.16 14.18
N GLY A 53 -1.77 10.14 14.21
CA GLY A 53 -1.65 10.99 15.39
C GLY A 53 -0.75 12.19 15.16
N THR A 54 -0.63 13.00 16.19
CA THR A 54 0.27 14.17 16.21
C THR A 54 1.49 13.83 17.04
N PHE A 55 2.67 14.04 16.49
CA PHE A 55 3.93 13.86 17.19
C PHE A 55 4.83 15.09 17.04
N THR A 56 5.74 15.26 17.97
CA THR A 56 6.72 16.36 17.94
C THR A 56 8.02 15.83 17.32
N LYS A 57 8.41 16.41 16.20
CA LYS A 57 9.66 16.17 15.50
C LYS A 57 10.68 17.24 15.92
N GLY A 58 11.93 16.85 16.02
CA GLY A 58 13.04 17.74 16.32
C GLY A 58 13.76 17.41 17.62
N LYS A 59 14.86 18.12 17.91
CA LYS A 59 15.62 17.97 19.15
C LYS A 59 14.80 18.58 20.29
N VAL A 60 14.38 17.75 21.22
CA VAL A 60 13.67 18.18 22.42
C VAL A 60 14.71 18.35 23.51
N GLN A 61 14.63 19.41 24.27
CA GLN A 61 15.32 19.82 25.53
C GLN A 61 16.79 19.40 25.78
N ASP A 62 17.27 18.28 25.26
CA ASP A 62 18.60 17.71 25.51
C ASP A 62 19.54 17.86 24.30
N ASP A 63 19.58 19.06 23.70
CA ASP A 63 20.59 19.37 22.68
C ASP A 63 21.90 19.82 23.34
N PRO A 64 22.90 18.91 23.46
CA PRO A 64 24.16 19.23 24.15
C PRO A 64 24.96 20.33 23.44
N LEU A 65 24.74 20.51 22.13
CA LEU A 65 25.44 21.51 21.31
C LEU A 65 24.74 22.86 21.28
N ARG A 66 23.47 22.93 21.68
CA ARG A 66 22.62 24.13 21.68
C ARG A 66 22.69 24.95 20.38
N ASP A 67 22.77 24.27 19.25
CA ASP A 67 22.88 24.91 17.94
C ASP A 67 21.53 25.40 17.39
N TRP A 68 20.41 25.05 18.01
CA TRP A 68 19.04 25.49 17.71
C TRP A 68 18.57 25.30 16.26
N ASN A 69 19.30 24.53 15.47
CA ASN A 69 19.02 24.34 14.04
C ASN A 69 17.91 23.31 13.78
N ASN A 70 17.40 22.65 14.81
CA ASN A 70 16.32 21.66 14.70
C ASN A 70 15.28 21.86 15.81
N SER A 71 14.54 22.99 15.74
CA SER A 71 13.51 23.33 16.71
C SER A 71 12.37 22.30 16.72
N PRO A 72 11.75 22.04 17.89
CA PRO A 72 10.57 21.17 17.97
C PRO A 72 9.43 21.67 17.10
N ASN A 73 8.88 20.79 16.27
CA ASN A 73 7.73 21.07 15.41
C ASN A 73 6.72 19.93 15.51
N GLN A 74 5.45 20.26 15.66
CA GLN A 74 4.38 19.27 15.67
C GLN A 74 3.95 18.93 14.23
N GLN A 75 3.86 17.64 13.94
CA GLN A 75 3.36 17.12 12.68
C GLN A 75 2.26 16.11 12.92
N HIS A 76 1.22 16.17 12.09
CA HIS A 76 0.14 15.21 12.08
C HIS A 76 0.37 14.21 10.94
N VAL A 77 0.30 12.92 11.25
CA VAL A 77 0.37 11.82 10.27
C VAL A 77 -0.95 11.09 10.28
N GLN A 78 -1.47 10.79 9.09
CA GLN A 78 -2.67 9.96 8.94
C GLN A 78 -2.36 8.50 9.25
N SER A 79 -3.40 7.70 9.57
CA SER A 79 -3.25 6.26 9.73
C SER A 79 -2.77 5.62 8.44
N PHE A 80 -1.86 4.65 8.56
CA PHE A 80 -1.30 3.93 7.42
C PHE A 80 -0.97 2.49 7.79
N TYR A 81 -0.79 1.65 6.77
CA TYR A 81 -0.32 0.29 6.95
C TYR A 81 1.19 0.24 6.74
N MET A 82 1.87 -0.50 7.60
CA MET A 82 3.31 -0.72 7.54
C MET A 82 3.60 -2.21 7.63
N ASP A 83 4.61 -2.68 6.89
CA ASP A 83 5.10 -4.05 7.04
C ASP A 83 5.62 -4.31 8.45
N GLN A 84 5.36 -5.51 8.98
CA GLN A 84 5.91 -5.94 10.26
C GLN A 84 7.41 -6.20 10.20
N THR A 85 7.90 -6.54 9.03
CA THR A 85 9.30 -6.89 8.77
C THR A 85 9.81 -6.15 7.55
N GLU A 86 11.12 -6.08 7.40
CA GLU A 86 11.74 -5.61 6.17
C GLU A 86 11.32 -6.46 4.96
N VAL A 87 11.29 -5.84 3.78
CA VAL A 87 10.99 -6.55 2.52
C VAL A 87 12.09 -7.57 2.24
N THR A 88 11.69 -8.82 2.05
CA THR A 88 12.63 -9.91 1.80
C THR A 88 13.06 -10.01 0.35
N ASN A 89 14.19 -10.69 0.11
CA ASN A 89 14.66 -10.99 -1.25
C ASN A 89 13.59 -11.73 -2.07
N LEU A 90 12.86 -12.68 -1.46
CA LEU A 90 11.81 -13.42 -2.14
C LEU A 90 10.67 -12.51 -2.61
N MET A 91 10.20 -11.60 -1.75
CA MET A 91 9.14 -10.64 -2.09
C MET A 91 9.58 -9.70 -3.22
N TYR A 92 10.84 -9.27 -3.18
CA TYR A 92 11.36 -8.40 -4.22
C TYR A 92 11.57 -9.15 -5.56
N LEU A 93 11.96 -10.41 -5.51
CA LEU A 93 12.05 -11.28 -6.70
C LEU A 93 10.68 -11.53 -7.34
N GLU A 94 9.61 -11.63 -6.55
CA GLU A 94 8.23 -11.71 -7.06
C GLU A 94 7.87 -10.48 -7.90
N TYR A 95 8.21 -9.29 -7.39
CA TYR A 95 8.04 -8.04 -8.14
C TYR A 95 8.84 -8.04 -9.46
N LEU A 96 10.10 -8.44 -9.41
CA LEU A 96 10.96 -8.52 -10.60
C LEU A 96 10.43 -9.54 -11.64
N ASP A 97 9.91 -10.67 -11.19
CA ASP A 97 9.30 -11.68 -12.08
C ASP A 97 8.03 -11.12 -12.72
N TRP A 98 7.20 -10.44 -11.94
CA TRP A 98 6.02 -9.76 -12.45
C TRP A 98 6.36 -8.69 -13.49
N LEU A 99 7.38 -7.86 -13.25
CA LEU A 99 7.86 -6.88 -14.22
C LEU A 99 8.32 -7.55 -15.52
N LYS A 100 9.07 -8.64 -15.41
CA LYS A 100 9.58 -9.37 -16.57
C LYS A 100 8.46 -9.98 -17.42
N LYS A 101 7.37 -10.43 -16.77
CA LYS A 101 6.21 -11.01 -17.45
C LYS A 101 5.37 -9.94 -18.15
N ASN A 102 5.09 -8.83 -17.48
CA ASN A 102 4.20 -7.80 -18.01
C ASN A 102 4.92 -6.78 -18.90
N PHE A 103 6.21 -6.55 -18.68
CA PHE A 103 7.05 -5.61 -19.42
C PHE A 103 8.29 -6.34 -19.97
N PRO A 104 8.10 -7.20 -20.98
CA PRO A 104 9.19 -8.01 -21.49
C PRO A 104 10.33 -7.14 -22.06
N PRO A 105 11.59 -7.38 -21.64
CA PRO A 105 12.75 -6.60 -22.10
C PRO A 105 13.03 -6.72 -23.60
N SER A 106 12.39 -7.65 -24.28
CA SER A 106 12.45 -7.83 -25.74
C SER A 106 11.81 -6.69 -26.52
N GLU A 107 10.85 -5.99 -25.91
CA GLU A 107 10.21 -4.83 -26.51
C GLU A 107 11.03 -3.54 -26.25
N PRO A 108 11.30 -2.73 -27.28
CA PRO A 108 12.11 -1.51 -27.14
C PRO A 108 11.58 -0.52 -26.11
N ARG A 109 10.24 -0.46 -25.95
CA ARG A 109 9.56 0.42 -24.98
C ARG A 109 9.85 0.05 -23.52
N PHE A 110 10.07 -1.23 -23.24
CA PHE A 110 10.17 -1.76 -21.86
C PHE A 110 11.59 -2.20 -21.49
N ARG A 111 12.54 -2.02 -22.39
CA ARG A 111 13.93 -2.50 -22.25
C ARG A 111 14.58 -2.16 -20.92
N ASN A 112 14.32 -0.95 -20.43
CA ASN A 112 14.99 -0.44 -19.24
C ASN A 112 14.20 -0.65 -17.93
N ILE A 113 12.92 -1.03 -18.00
CA ILE A 113 12.07 -1.16 -16.80
C ILE A 113 12.66 -2.20 -15.85
N TYR A 114 12.88 -3.40 -16.35
CA TYR A 114 13.44 -4.48 -15.55
C TYR A 114 14.85 -4.18 -15.05
N SER A 115 15.73 -3.62 -15.89
CA SER A 115 17.10 -3.28 -15.50
C SER A 115 17.16 -2.19 -14.44
N ASN A 116 16.27 -1.20 -14.50
CA ASN A 116 16.18 -0.13 -13.51
C ASN A 116 15.61 -0.59 -12.17
N ALA A 117 14.82 -1.66 -12.17
CA ALA A 117 14.26 -2.25 -10.94
C ALA A 117 15.25 -3.19 -10.23
N LEU A 118 16.34 -3.63 -10.89
CA LEU A 118 17.31 -4.52 -10.27
C LEU A 118 18.08 -3.80 -9.14
N PRO A 119 18.18 -4.43 -7.94
CA PRO A 119 19.02 -3.91 -6.87
C PRO A 119 20.49 -3.86 -7.28
N ASP A 120 21.20 -2.87 -6.74
CA ASP A 120 22.66 -2.79 -6.91
C ASP A 120 23.36 -3.83 -6.04
N THR A 121 23.85 -4.89 -6.65
CA THR A 121 24.58 -5.96 -5.94
C THR A 121 26.00 -5.55 -5.56
N LEU A 122 26.54 -4.47 -6.17
CA LEU A 122 27.90 -4.00 -5.89
C LEU A 122 28.05 -3.38 -4.50
N VAL A 123 26.97 -3.10 -3.81
CA VAL A 123 26.98 -2.63 -2.40
C VAL A 123 27.73 -3.59 -1.47
N TRP A 124 27.86 -4.87 -1.83
CA TRP A 124 28.60 -5.87 -1.09
C TRP A 124 30.11 -5.78 -1.28
N ARG A 125 30.59 -5.06 -2.33
CA ARG A 125 32.02 -4.91 -2.55
C ARG A 125 32.64 -3.96 -1.55
N ASN A 126 33.53 -4.50 -0.73
CA ASN A 126 34.33 -3.74 0.22
C ASN A 126 35.79 -3.74 -0.25
N LYS A 127 36.48 -2.59 -0.10
CA LYS A 127 37.91 -2.46 -0.44
C LYS A 127 38.82 -3.36 0.42
N LEU A 128 38.37 -3.76 1.58
CA LEU A 128 39.15 -4.51 2.57
C LEU A 128 38.73 -5.98 2.74
N GLY A 129 37.73 -6.43 1.99
CA GLY A 129 37.20 -7.80 2.14
C GLY A 129 36.75 -8.39 0.81
N TYR A 130 36.92 -9.71 0.65
CA TYR A 130 36.39 -10.47 -0.46
C TYR A 130 34.93 -10.83 -0.17
N ALA A 131 33.99 -10.31 -0.94
CA ALA A 131 32.56 -10.57 -0.79
C ALA A 131 31.84 -10.87 -2.12
N GLU A 132 32.58 -11.38 -3.11
CA GLU A 132 32.04 -11.68 -4.44
C GLU A 132 30.93 -12.74 -4.39
N ASP A 133 30.97 -13.66 -3.43
CA ASP A 133 29.88 -14.62 -3.24
C ASP A 133 28.56 -13.95 -2.88
N MET A 134 28.60 -12.90 -2.09
CA MET A 134 27.42 -12.10 -1.74
C MET A 134 26.93 -11.28 -2.94
N VAL A 135 27.83 -10.68 -3.71
CA VAL A 135 27.51 -9.93 -4.93
C VAL A 135 26.72 -10.80 -5.91
N ASN A 136 27.13 -12.05 -6.09
CA ASN A 136 26.56 -12.95 -7.09
C ASN A 136 25.30 -13.70 -6.59
N ASN A 137 25.25 -14.02 -5.29
CA ASN A 137 24.27 -15.00 -4.79
C ASN A 137 23.23 -14.40 -3.85
N TYR A 138 23.50 -13.29 -3.16
CA TYR A 138 22.65 -12.80 -2.08
C TYR A 138 21.17 -12.63 -2.49
N LEU A 139 20.91 -12.04 -3.63
CA LEU A 139 19.54 -11.78 -4.08
C LEU A 139 18.80 -13.07 -4.49
N ARG A 140 19.50 -14.05 -5.07
CA ARG A 140 18.88 -15.18 -5.78
C ARG A 140 19.03 -16.53 -5.12
N HIS A 141 19.94 -16.66 -4.18
CA HIS A 141 20.19 -17.96 -3.54
C HIS A 141 19.11 -18.26 -2.51
N PRO A 142 18.52 -19.46 -2.50
CA PRO A 142 17.41 -19.83 -1.60
C PRO A 142 17.72 -19.64 -0.11
N ALA A 143 18.99 -19.79 0.30
CA ALA A 143 19.40 -19.57 1.68
C ALA A 143 19.14 -18.13 2.18
N PHE A 144 19.13 -17.15 1.29
CA PHE A 144 18.89 -15.74 1.60
C PHE A 144 17.48 -15.26 1.22
N ALA A 145 16.57 -16.17 0.85
CA ALA A 145 15.23 -15.83 0.39
C ALA A 145 14.45 -14.97 1.40
N ASN A 146 14.58 -15.29 2.69
CA ASN A 146 13.90 -14.59 3.79
C ASN A 146 14.76 -13.48 4.44
N TYR A 147 15.91 -13.17 3.87
CA TYR A 147 16.73 -12.04 4.31
C TYR A 147 16.27 -10.74 3.63
N PRO A 148 16.52 -9.58 4.26
CA PRO A 148 16.09 -8.29 3.70
C PRO A 148 16.77 -8.01 2.37
N VAL A 149 16.06 -7.39 1.44
CA VAL A 149 16.63 -6.95 0.18
C VAL A 149 17.59 -5.78 0.42
N VAL A 150 18.75 -5.81 -0.23
CA VAL A 150 19.83 -4.83 -0.09
C VAL A 150 20.18 -4.23 -1.45
N GLY A 151 20.64 -2.98 -1.45
CA GLY A 151 21.04 -2.28 -2.68
C GLY A 151 19.87 -1.68 -3.46
N VAL A 152 18.75 -1.43 -2.80
CA VAL A 152 17.56 -0.79 -3.37
C VAL A 152 17.61 0.71 -3.15
N SER A 153 17.42 1.49 -4.20
CA SER A 153 17.28 2.95 -4.13
C SER A 153 15.89 3.34 -3.61
N TRP A 154 15.75 4.60 -3.18
CA TRP A 154 14.46 5.14 -2.73
C TRP A 154 13.37 5.04 -3.81
N ILE A 155 13.71 5.30 -5.08
CA ILE A 155 12.77 5.22 -6.21
C ILE A 155 12.30 3.78 -6.40
N GLN A 156 13.23 2.82 -6.39
CA GLN A 156 12.90 1.40 -6.52
C GLN A 156 12.00 0.91 -5.37
N ALA A 157 12.26 1.36 -4.14
CA ALA A 157 11.43 1.03 -2.99
C ALA A 157 10.01 1.63 -3.13
N TYR A 158 9.91 2.85 -3.64
CA TYR A 158 8.62 3.51 -3.89
C TYR A 158 7.81 2.79 -4.98
N GLU A 159 8.44 2.43 -6.11
CA GLU A 159 7.80 1.68 -7.19
C GLU A 159 7.34 0.29 -6.73
N TYR A 160 8.15 -0.38 -5.91
CA TYR A 160 7.76 -1.64 -5.27
C TYR A 160 6.52 -1.47 -4.39
N ALA A 161 6.49 -0.43 -3.57
CA ALA A 161 5.38 -0.15 -2.67
C ALA A 161 4.08 0.15 -3.44
N GLN A 162 4.16 0.92 -4.53
CA GLN A 162 3.01 1.15 -5.43
C GLN A 162 2.53 -0.15 -6.07
N TRP A 163 3.45 -0.94 -6.65
CA TRP A 163 3.11 -2.22 -7.24
C TRP A 163 2.40 -3.15 -6.26
N ARG A 164 2.89 -3.24 -5.03
CA ARG A 164 2.28 -4.06 -3.98
C ARG A 164 0.88 -3.58 -3.62
N SER A 165 0.69 -2.28 -3.50
CA SER A 165 -0.62 -1.67 -3.26
C SER A 165 -1.61 -2.01 -4.36
N ASP A 166 -1.20 -1.88 -5.62
CA ASP A 166 -2.03 -2.23 -6.77
C ASP A 166 -2.42 -3.71 -6.78
N ARG A 167 -1.46 -4.62 -6.53
CA ARG A 167 -1.75 -6.07 -6.48
C ARG A 167 -2.70 -6.44 -5.35
N TYR A 168 -2.56 -5.82 -4.19
CA TYR A 168 -3.48 -6.07 -3.08
C TYR A 168 -4.88 -5.52 -3.36
N GLN A 169 -5.00 -4.32 -3.92
CA GLN A 169 -6.29 -3.74 -4.29
C GLN A 169 -6.97 -4.55 -5.39
N GLU A 170 -6.24 -5.01 -6.38
CA GLU A 170 -6.74 -5.91 -7.41
C GLU A 170 -7.34 -7.19 -6.79
N LEU A 171 -6.63 -7.84 -5.87
CA LEU A 171 -7.10 -9.02 -5.15
C LEU A 171 -8.39 -8.75 -4.35
N VAL A 172 -8.47 -7.62 -3.66
CA VAL A 172 -9.66 -7.22 -2.90
C VAL A 172 -10.86 -6.99 -3.83
N LEU A 173 -10.64 -6.30 -4.95
CA LEU A 173 -11.68 -6.02 -5.95
C LEU A 173 -12.19 -7.30 -6.62
N GLU A 174 -11.30 -8.24 -6.95
CA GLU A 174 -11.67 -9.55 -7.48
C GLU A 174 -12.51 -10.33 -6.45
N ARG A 175 -12.07 -10.38 -5.19
CA ARG A 175 -12.76 -11.09 -4.12
C ARG A 175 -14.15 -10.52 -3.82
N GLU A 176 -14.30 -9.21 -3.91
CA GLU A 176 -15.58 -8.51 -3.72
C GLU A 176 -16.48 -8.58 -4.97
N GLY A 177 -15.98 -9.15 -6.08
CA GLY A 177 -16.72 -9.31 -7.33
C GLY A 177 -16.86 -8.04 -8.17
N PHE A 178 -16.05 -7.01 -7.90
CA PHE A 178 -16.03 -5.76 -8.69
C PHE A 178 -15.15 -5.87 -9.93
N LEU A 179 -14.16 -6.73 -9.86
CA LEU A 179 -13.24 -7.00 -10.95
C LEU A 179 -13.41 -8.46 -11.39
N VAL A 180 -13.62 -8.68 -12.68
CA VAL A 180 -13.71 -10.03 -13.25
C VAL A 180 -12.49 -10.23 -14.14
N ARG A 181 -11.61 -11.15 -13.74
CA ARG A 181 -10.46 -11.53 -14.55
C ARG A 181 -10.91 -12.45 -15.67
N ASP A 182 -10.92 -11.98 -16.90
CA ASP A 182 -11.13 -12.84 -18.06
C ASP A 182 -9.86 -13.64 -18.37
N ALA A 183 -10.02 -14.95 -18.65
CA ALA A 183 -8.91 -15.83 -19.04
C ALA A 183 -8.14 -15.35 -20.29
N LYS A 184 -8.70 -14.40 -21.05
CA LYS A 184 -8.03 -13.74 -22.18
C LYS A 184 -7.09 -12.60 -21.74
N THR A 185 -7.25 -12.07 -20.54
CA THR A 185 -6.43 -10.99 -19.98
C THR A 185 -5.14 -11.51 -19.33
N ASP A 186 -5.02 -12.82 -19.12
CA ASP A 186 -3.76 -13.47 -18.75
C ASP A 186 -2.71 -13.45 -19.89
N SER A 187 -3.09 -13.03 -21.09
CA SER A 187 -2.15 -12.78 -22.17
C SER A 187 -1.45 -11.45 -21.93
N VAL A 188 -0.20 -11.58 -21.59
CA VAL A 188 0.85 -10.58 -21.41
C VAL A 188 0.69 -9.36 -22.34
N ASN A 189 0.02 -8.33 -21.86
CA ASN A 189 0.01 -7.02 -22.49
C ASN A 189 0.09 -5.94 -21.40
N SER A 190 1.15 -5.17 -21.45
CA SER A 190 1.42 -4.03 -20.57
C SER A 190 0.28 -3.00 -20.49
N GLU A 191 -0.58 -2.98 -21.50
CA GLU A 191 -1.75 -2.07 -21.57
C GLU A 191 -2.93 -2.55 -20.72
N SER A 192 -2.90 -3.79 -20.24
CA SER A 192 -3.96 -4.39 -19.41
C SER A 192 -3.56 -4.61 -17.95
N THR A 193 -2.40 -4.12 -17.52
CA THR A 193 -2.01 -4.24 -16.11
C THR A 193 -2.88 -3.34 -15.23
N PHE A 194 -3.41 -3.92 -14.16
CA PHE A 194 -4.19 -3.16 -13.20
C PHE A 194 -3.33 -2.11 -12.50
N SER A 195 -3.80 -0.87 -12.49
CA SER A 195 -3.33 0.22 -11.65
C SER A 195 -4.54 0.86 -10.96
N LEU A 196 -4.45 1.07 -9.67
CA LEU A 196 -5.52 1.67 -8.90
C LEU A 196 -5.88 3.07 -9.39
N ASP A 197 -4.87 3.87 -9.73
CA ASP A 197 -5.09 5.24 -10.23
C ASP A 197 -5.88 5.23 -11.54
N THR A 198 -5.53 4.34 -12.47
CA THR A 198 -6.25 4.19 -13.72
C THR A 198 -7.67 3.69 -13.49
N TYR A 199 -7.84 2.72 -12.59
CA TYR A 199 -9.14 2.16 -12.26
C TYR A 199 -10.09 3.17 -11.61
N VAL A 200 -9.59 4.06 -10.76
CA VAL A 200 -10.38 5.13 -10.13
C VAL A 200 -10.84 6.17 -11.14
N ILE A 201 -10.01 6.47 -12.15
CA ILE A 201 -10.33 7.46 -13.21
C ILE A 201 -11.30 6.85 -14.22
N ASP A 202 -11.02 5.65 -14.71
CA ASP A 202 -11.86 4.94 -15.67
C ASP A 202 -11.93 3.43 -15.35
N PRO A 203 -12.93 3.00 -14.56
CA PRO A 203 -13.12 1.60 -14.21
C PRO A 203 -13.33 0.66 -15.41
N ASN A 204 -13.76 1.17 -16.55
CA ASN A 204 -13.98 0.36 -17.75
C ASN A 204 -12.70 0.11 -18.57
N SER A 205 -11.63 0.85 -18.29
CA SER A 205 -10.35 0.71 -19.02
C SER A 205 -9.60 -0.56 -18.69
N THR A 206 -9.89 -1.18 -17.55
CA THR A 206 -9.21 -2.38 -17.06
C THR A 206 -10.21 -3.48 -16.73
N TYR A 207 -10.01 -4.69 -17.24
CA TYR A 207 -10.72 -5.94 -16.89
C TYR A 207 -12.26 -5.89 -16.91
N GLY A 208 -12.88 -5.02 -17.70
CA GLY A 208 -14.33 -4.90 -17.67
C GLY A 208 -14.89 -4.52 -16.29
N GLY A 209 -14.19 -3.64 -15.61
CA GLY A 209 -14.51 -3.23 -14.23
C GLY A 209 -15.94 -2.71 -14.09
N ASN A 210 -16.52 -2.88 -12.92
CA ASN A 210 -17.87 -2.45 -12.60
C ASN A 210 -17.85 -1.03 -12.03
N THR A 211 -18.58 -0.11 -12.67
CA THR A 211 -18.71 1.29 -12.24
C THR A 211 -19.44 1.47 -10.90
N ASP A 212 -20.11 0.44 -10.38
CA ASP A 212 -20.84 0.51 -9.11
C ASP A 212 -19.94 0.69 -7.88
N VAL A 213 -18.63 0.44 -8.02
CA VAL A 213 -17.65 0.70 -6.96
C VAL A 213 -17.64 2.16 -6.54
N LEU A 214 -17.78 3.09 -7.50
CA LEU A 214 -17.79 4.52 -7.21
C LEU A 214 -19.07 4.99 -6.51
N ARG A 215 -20.12 4.18 -6.53
CA ARG A 215 -21.44 4.55 -5.97
C ARG A 215 -21.65 4.18 -4.51
N GLY A 216 -20.88 3.28 -3.93
CA GLY A 216 -21.22 2.76 -2.61
C GLY A 216 -20.10 2.40 -1.64
N LYS A 217 -18.90 2.12 -2.11
CA LYS A 217 -17.80 1.69 -1.23
C LYS A 217 -16.57 2.56 -1.50
N ARG A 218 -16.20 3.38 -0.52
CA ARG A 218 -14.90 4.06 -0.56
C ARG A 218 -13.81 3.01 -0.38
N LEU A 219 -13.05 2.75 -1.42
CA LEU A 219 -11.78 2.05 -1.29
C LEU A 219 -10.84 2.96 -0.50
N SER A 220 -10.39 2.50 0.66
CA SER A 220 -9.32 3.17 1.38
C SER A 220 -8.02 2.91 0.65
N LEU A 221 -7.34 3.96 0.23
CA LEU A 221 -6.00 3.86 -0.34
C LEU A 221 -5.06 3.33 0.73
N ILE A 222 -4.36 2.24 0.42
CA ILE A 222 -3.28 1.73 1.24
C ILE A 222 -2.05 2.54 0.86
N HIS A 223 -1.62 3.40 1.77
CA HIS A 223 -0.32 4.05 1.67
C HIS A 223 0.70 3.14 2.36
N ILE A 224 1.63 2.64 1.58
CA ILE A 224 2.81 1.89 2.06
C ILE A 224 3.96 2.86 2.28
#